data_6b9418d2a7fc1782aca8e0b725e02669
#
_entry.id   6b9418d2a7fc1782aca8e0b725e02669
#
_cell.length_a   1.000
_cell.length_b   1.000
_cell.length_c   1.000
_cell.angle_alpha   90.00
_cell.angle_beta   90.00
_cell.angle_gamma   90.00
#
_symmetry.space_group_name_H-M   'P 1'
#
loop_
_entity.id
_entity.type
_entity.pdbx_description
1 polymer ?
#
loop_
_entity_poly.entity_id
_entity_poly.type
_entity_poly.pdbx_seq_one_letter_code
_entity_poly.pdbx_strand_id
1 'polypeptide(L)'
;FDLRGHMRHQAERDTVNREDNLHDLLAAYDVLVGHPSVDPRAIAIVGSSYGGYLAAIVASMRRVRWLALRVPALYRDEDWDMAKAKLDREVLAAFRRSVVPPQANRALQACTTFRGDVLLVESEHDSLVPRQTIQNYMKAFTQAQSLTYRMISGADHVVSEKEWQQTYTALLVHWMTEMVLSARGGKTGTAAQEPQARPAQKIPRGVAPEQFLPGG
;
A
#
# COMPACT_ATOMS: atom_id res chain seq x y z
N PHE A 1 -12.92 -9.88 4.80
CA PHE A 1 -14.39 -9.79 4.94
C PHE A 1 -15.04 -9.40 3.62
N ASP A 2 -16.37 -9.64 3.48
CA ASP A 2 -17.09 -9.32 2.25
C ASP A 2 -17.55 -7.87 2.27
N LEU A 3 -17.24 -7.13 1.19
CA LEU A 3 -17.74 -5.77 0.99
C LEU A 3 -19.24 -5.79 0.67
N ARG A 4 -19.97 -4.75 1.09
CA ARG A 4 -21.34 -4.52 0.63
C ARG A 4 -21.40 -4.54 -0.91
N GLY A 5 -22.48 -5.06 -1.47
CA GLY A 5 -22.64 -5.24 -2.92
C GLY A 5 -21.86 -6.43 -3.50
N HIS A 6 -21.16 -7.24 -2.67
CA HIS A 6 -20.38 -8.39 -3.09
C HIS A 6 -20.77 -9.65 -2.30
N MET A 7 -20.53 -10.81 -2.90
CA MET A 7 -20.73 -12.13 -2.29
C MET A 7 -22.08 -12.24 -1.54
N ARG A 8 -22.07 -12.31 -0.22
CA ARG A 8 -23.26 -12.44 0.63
C ARG A 8 -24.14 -11.19 0.65
N HIS A 9 -23.61 -10.03 0.23
CA HIS A 9 -24.28 -8.73 0.25
C HIS A 9 -24.69 -8.26 -1.16
N GLN A 10 -24.95 -9.17 -2.09
CA GLN A 10 -25.29 -8.84 -3.49
C GLN A 10 -26.57 -7.99 -3.65
N ALA A 11 -27.50 -8.03 -2.70
CA ALA A 11 -28.73 -7.24 -2.73
C ALA A 11 -28.48 -5.72 -2.82
N GLU A 12 -27.34 -5.26 -2.31
CA GLU A 12 -26.93 -3.85 -2.31
C GLU A 12 -26.11 -3.44 -3.54
N ARG A 13 -25.90 -4.35 -4.50
CA ARG A 13 -24.99 -4.19 -5.65
C ARG A 13 -25.27 -2.94 -6.50
N ASP A 14 -26.54 -2.56 -6.62
CA ASP A 14 -26.99 -1.48 -7.51
C ASP A 14 -27.03 -0.11 -6.81
N THR A 15 -26.80 -0.08 -5.51
CA THR A 15 -26.88 1.14 -4.67
C THR A 15 -25.55 1.51 -4.04
N VAL A 16 -24.75 0.52 -3.63
CA VAL A 16 -23.45 0.76 -2.94
C VAL A 16 -22.40 1.28 -3.92
N ASN A 17 -21.83 2.41 -3.58
CA ASN A 17 -20.76 3.04 -4.32
C ASN A 17 -19.36 2.76 -3.71
N ARG A 18 -18.32 3.41 -4.23
CA ARG A 18 -16.95 3.23 -3.74
C ARG A 18 -16.68 3.90 -2.41
N GLU A 19 -17.35 5.02 -2.13
CA GLU A 19 -17.28 5.71 -0.84
C GLU A 19 -17.81 4.82 0.28
N ASP A 20 -18.97 4.19 0.06
CA ASP A 20 -19.57 3.25 1.02
C ASP A 20 -18.61 2.10 1.35
N ASN A 21 -18.03 1.47 0.32
CA ASN A 21 -17.09 0.38 0.52
C ASN A 21 -15.76 0.84 1.16
N LEU A 22 -15.31 2.06 0.89
CA LEU A 22 -14.16 2.64 1.57
C LEU A 22 -14.44 2.83 3.07
N HIS A 23 -15.61 3.35 3.43
CA HIS A 23 -16.04 3.49 4.82
C HIS A 23 -16.12 2.13 5.53
N ASP A 24 -16.62 1.08 4.86
CA ASP A 24 -16.64 -0.28 5.41
C ASP A 24 -15.23 -0.78 5.74
N LEU A 25 -14.27 -0.55 4.82
CA LEU A 25 -12.87 -0.94 5.02
C LEU A 25 -12.20 -0.17 6.15
N LEU A 26 -12.46 1.14 6.24
CA LEU A 26 -11.93 1.97 7.33
C LEU A 26 -12.47 1.52 8.68
N ALA A 27 -13.77 1.25 8.78
CA ALA A 27 -14.39 0.72 10.00
C ALA A 27 -13.82 -0.65 10.39
N ALA A 28 -13.65 -1.56 9.42
CA ALA A 28 -13.04 -2.87 9.66
C ALA A 28 -11.59 -2.74 10.12
N TYR A 29 -10.81 -1.82 9.54
CA TYR A 29 -9.46 -1.53 9.99
C TYR A 29 -9.44 -1.03 11.44
N ASP A 30 -10.32 -0.08 11.77
CA ASP A 30 -10.38 0.52 13.10
C ASP A 30 -10.78 -0.53 14.17
N VAL A 31 -11.69 -1.45 13.86
CA VAL A 31 -12.01 -2.61 14.71
C VAL A 31 -10.80 -3.53 14.90
N LEU A 32 -10.08 -3.83 13.80
CA LEU A 32 -8.89 -4.69 13.86
C LEU A 32 -7.81 -4.12 14.77
N VAL A 33 -7.46 -2.85 14.58
CA VAL A 33 -6.37 -2.22 15.37
C VAL A 33 -6.78 -1.94 16.82
N GLY A 34 -8.08 -1.88 17.11
CA GLY A 34 -8.62 -1.77 18.46
C GLY A 34 -8.55 -3.09 19.25
N HIS A 35 -8.27 -4.23 18.60
CA HIS A 35 -8.21 -5.52 19.28
C HIS A 35 -6.90 -5.65 20.10
N PRO A 36 -6.95 -6.07 21.37
CA PRO A 36 -5.79 -6.06 22.28
C PRO A 36 -4.65 -6.98 21.84
N SER A 37 -4.92 -7.97 21.00
CA SER A 37 -3.89 -8.90 20.48
C SER A 37 -3.23 -8.43 19.18
N VAL A 38 -3.60 -7.26 18.65
CA VAL A 38 -3.07 -6.73 17.39
C VAL A 38 -1.98 -5.69 17.66
N ASP A 39 -0.82 -5.83 17.03
CA ASP A 39 0.19 -4.76 16.98
C ASP A 39 -0.18 -3.77 15.86
N PRO A 40 -0.64 -2.55 16.18
CA PRO A 40 -1.06 -1.57 15.16
C PRO A 40 0.10 -1.08 14.29
N ARG A 41 1.36 -1.43 14.62
CA ARG A 41 2.54 -1.13 13.82
C ARG A 41 2.86 -2.23 12.79
N ALA A 42 2.17 -3.37 12.86
CA ALA A 42 2.42 -4.55 12.04
C ALA A 42 1.16 -4.96 11.25
N ILE A 43 0.47 -4.00 10.66
CA ILE A 43 -0.73 -4.24 9.86
C ILE A 43 -0.34 -4.52 8.41
N ALA A 44 -0.88 -5.61 7.88
CA ALA A 44 -0.85 -5.94 6.47
C ALA A 44 -2.26 -5.82 5.85
N ILE A 45 -2.34 -5.30 4.63
CA ILE A 45 -3.56 -5.35 3.83
C ILE A 45 -3.30 -6.18 2.58
N VAL A 46 -4.18 -7.14 2.33
CA VAL A 46 -4.18 -7.96 1.12
C VAL A 46 -5.44 -7.64 0.34
N GLY A 47 -5.29 -7.15 -0.88
CA GLY A 47 -6.41 -6.78 -1.75
C GLY A 47 -6.30 -7.39 -3.14
N SER A 48 -7.44 -7.87 -3.68
CA SER A 48 -7.51 -8.41 -5.03
C SER A 48 -8.50 -7.62 -5.86
N SER A 49 -8.14 -7.30 -7.10
CA SER A 49 -9.00 -6.60 -8.07
C SER A 49 -9.59 -5.30 -7.47
N TYR A 50 -10.89 -5.23 -7.32
CA TYR A 50 -11.58 -4.10 -6.67
C TYR A 50 -11.11 -3.87 -5.23
N GLY A 51 -10.92 -4.96 -4.48
CA GLY A 51 -10.35 -4.88 -3.12
C GLY A 51 -8.92 -4.34 -3.12
N GLY A 52 -8.13 -4.61 -4.15
CA GLY A 52 -6.79 -4.04 -4.34
C GLY A 52 -6.82 -2.53 -4.60
N TYR A 53 -7.77 -2.06 -5.40
CA TYR A 53 -8.00 -0.62 -5.62
C TYR A 53 -8.32 0.12 -4.31
N LEU A 54 -9.26 -0.40 -3.53
CA LEU A 54 -9.62 0.21 -2.24
C LEU A 54 -8.51 0.08 -1.20
N ALA A 55 -7.78 -1.06 -1.18
CA ALA A 55 -6.65 -1.27 -0.28
C ALA A 55 -5.55 -0.22 -0.46
N ALA A 56 -5.26 0.17 -1.72
CA ALA A 56 -4.32 1.24 -2.02
C ALA A 56 -4.77 2.57 -1.41
N ILE A 57 -6.06 2.91 -1.48
CA ILE A 57 -6.62 4.13 -0.89
C ILE A 57 -6.55 4.07 0.63
N VAL A 58 -6.99 2.97 1.25
CA VAL A 58 -6.93 2.77 2.71
C VAL A 58 -5.50 2.93 3.24
N ALA A 59 -4.50 2.43 2.51
CA ALA A 59 -3.10 2.51 2.90
C ALA A 59 -2.56 3.96 2.98
N SER A 60 -3.22 4.95 2.35
CA SER A 60 -2.90 6.37 2.53
C SER A 60 -3.62 7.02 3.72
N MET A 61 -4.71 6.40 4.20
CA MET A 61 -5.57 6.94 5.26
C MET A 61 -5.32 6.28 6.62
N ARG A 62 -4.68 5.13 6.64
CA ARG A 62 -4.40 4.32 7.83
C ARG A 62 -2.96 3.83 7.81
N ARG A 63 -2.44 3.50 8.99
CA ARG A 63 -1.08 2.97 9.13
C ARG A 63 -1.01 1.53 8.64
N VAL A 64 -0.48 1.33 7.45
CA VAL A 64 -0.24 0.03 6.83
C VAL A 64 1.26 -0.15 6.65
N ARG A 65 1.79 -1.29 7.07
CA ARG A 65 3.20 -1.61 6.91
C ARG A 65 3.46 -2.41 5.65
N TRP A 66 2.55 -3.34 5.32
CA TRP A 66 2.69 -4.25 4.19
C TRP A 66 1.42 -4.24 3.34
N LEU A 67 1.59 -4.02 2.06
CA LEU A 67 0.48 -3.92 1.10
C LEU A 67 0.67 -4.94 -0.01
N ALA A 68 -0.17 -5.98 -0.04
CA ALA A 68 -0.17 -6.99 -1.09
C ALA A 68 -1.38 -6.77 -2.02
N LEU A 69 -1.11 -6.49 -3.28
CA LEU A 69 -2.11 -6.20 -4.30
C LEU A 69 -2.04 -7.26 -5.41
N ARG A 70 -3.11 -8.04 -5.59
CA ARG A 70 -3.24 -8.94 -6.73
C ARG A 70 -4.18 -8.32 -7.76
N VAL A 71 -3.70 -8.16 -8.98
CA VAL A 71 -4.45 -7.57 -10.11
C VAL A 71 -5.32 -6.37 -9.69
N PRO A 72 -4.74 -5.35 -8.99
CA PRO A 72 -5.53 -4.23 -8.50
C PRO A 72 -6.21 -3.53 -9.67
N ALA A 73 -7.55 -3.40 -9.58
CA ALA A 73 -8.32 -2.71 -10.59
C ALA A 73 -8.09 -1.19 -10.53
N LEU A 74 -8.47 -0.47 -11.58
CA LEU A 74 -8.45 0.99 -11.60
C LEU A 74 -9.82 1.49 -12.04
N TYR A 75 -10.27 2.60 -11.42
CA TYR A 75 -11.56 3.23 -11.67
C TYR A 75 -11.36 4.73 -11.85
N ARG A 76 -12.17 5.35 -12.71
CA ARG A 76 -12.17 6.80 -12.91
C ARG A 76 -12.68 7.50 -11.65
N ASP A 77 -12.07 8.60 -11.31
CA ASP A 77 -12.48 9.37 -10.11
C ASP A 77 -13.83 10.07 -10.32
N GLU A 78 -14.19 10.41 -11.56
CA GLU A 78 -15.49 10.97 -11.91
C GLU A 78 -16.66 10.03 -11.60
N ASP A 79 -16.42 8.72 -11.63
CA ASP A 79 -17.43 7.72 -11.35
C ASP A 79 -17.52 7.35 -9.85
N TRP A 80 -16.85 8.08 -8.95
CA TRP A 80 -16.68 7.71 -7.54
C TRP A 80 -17.99 7.38 -6.82
N ASP A 81 -19.01 8.22 -7.01
CA ASP A 81 -20.32 8.10 -6.34
C ASP A 81 -21.28 7.14 -7.07
N MET A 82 -20.85 6.57 -8.20
CA MET A 82 -21.67 5.65 -8.97
C MET A 82 -21.48 4.22 -8.46
N ALA A 83 -22.58 3.49 -8.29
CA ALA A 83 -22.52 2.06 -7.97
C ALA A 83 -21.74 1.30 -9.06
N LYS A 84 -20.87 0.37 -8.65
CA LYS A 84 -20.00 -0.38 -9.57
C LYS A 84 -20.77 -1.12 -10.67
N ALA A 85 -21.98 -1.59 -10.37
CA ALA A 85 -22.83 -2.28 -11.32
C ALA A 85 -23.35 -1.39 -12.47
N LYS A 86 -23.36 -0.06 -12.25
CA LYS A 86 -23.84 0.95 -13.21
C LYS A 86 -22.73 1.54 -14.10
N LEU A 87 -21.49 1.14 -13.88
CA LEU A 87 -20.36 1.64 -14.66
C LEU A 87 -20.45 1.16 -16.11
N ASP A 88 -20.15 2.07 -17.04
CA ASP A 88 -19.96 1.72 -18.44
C ASP A 88 -18.70 0.87 -18.60
N ARG A 89 -18.90 -0.36 -19.08
CA ARG A 89 -17.82 -1.36 -19.20
C ARG A 89 -16.79 -1.02 -20.26
N GLU A 90 -17.23 -0.40 -21.37
CA GLU A 90 -16.35 -0.02 -22.48
C GLU A 90 -15.47 1.16 -22.08
N VAL A 91 -16.07 2.19 -21.48
CA VAL A 91 -15.35 3.35 -20.95
C VAL A 91 -14.34 2.91 -19.91
N LEU A 92 -14.73 2.03 -18.98
CA LEU A 92 -13.85 1.51 -17.95
C LEU A 92 -12.71 0.69 -18.54
N ALA A 93 -12.99 -0.17 -19.53
CA ALA A 93 -11.96 -0.97 -20.18
C ALA A 93 -10.96 -0.09 -20.95
N ALA A 94 -11.43 0.95 -21.65
CA ALA A 94 -10.57 1.92 -22.33
C ALA A 94 -9.68 2.67 -21.32
N PHE A 95 -10.25 3.14 -20.21
CA PHE A 95 -9.51 3.81 -19.14
C PHE A 95 -8.41 2.93 -18.57
N ARG A 96 -8.68 1.66 -18.29
CA ARG A 96 -7.70 0.71 -17.76
C ARG A 96 -6.54 0.41 -18.70
N ARG A 97 -6.75 0.56 -20.02
CA ARG A 97 -5.69 0.43 -21.04
C ARG A 97 -4.87 1.70 -21.23
N SER A 98 -5.25 2.81 -20.63
CA SER A 98 -4.55 4.08 -20.78
C SER A 98 -3.42 4.23 -19.76
N VAL A 99 -2.45 5.08 -20.10
CA VAL A 99 -1.46 5.57 -19.14
C VAL A 99 -2.14 6.64 -18.29
N VAL A 100 -2.27 6.36 -16.99
CA VAL A 100 -2.90 7.27 -16.01
C VAL A 100 -1.81 7.85 -15.13
N PRO A 101 -1.58 9.17 -15.15
CA PRO A 101 -0.65 9.80 -14.22
C PRO A 101 -1.14 9.62 -12.77
N PRO A 102 -0.25 9.41 -11.79
CA PRO A 102 -0.66 9.21 -10.40
C PRO A 102 -1.58 10.31 -9.86
N GLN A 103 -1.35 11.56 -10.24
CA GLN A 103 -2.13 12.73 -9.80
C GLN A 103 -3.57 12.74 -10.35
N ALA A 104 -3.82 11.99 -11.42
CA ALA A 104 -5.13 11.94 -12.07
C ALA A 104 -6.02 10.81 -11.55
N ASN A 105 -5.60 10.11 -10.48
CA ASN A 105 -6.37 9.02 -9.90
C ASN A 105 -6.05 8.83 -8.43
N ARG A 106 -7.07 8.82 -7.57
CA ARG A 106 -6.91 8.77 -6.11
C ARG A 106 -6.18 7.53 -5.60
N ALA A 107 -6.37 6.36 -6.21
CA ALA A 107 -5.67 5.15 -5.81
C ALA A 107 -4.18 5.21 -6.17
N LEU A 108 -3.85 5.69 -7.37
CA LEU A 108 -2.46 5.87 -7.79
C LEU A 108 -1.79 7.00 -6.98
N GLN A 109 -2.50 8.08 -6.70
CA GLN A 109 -2.00 9.15 -5.84
C GLN A 109 -1.69 8.64 -4.42
N ALA A 110 -2.58 7.80 -3.85
CA ALA A 110 -2.34 7.15 -2.56
C ALA A 110 -1.06 6.30 -2.57
N CYS A 111 -0.79 5.60 -3.66
CA CYS A 111 0.44 4.81 -3.82
C CYS A 111 1.72 5.67 -3.79
N THR A 112 1.68 6.94 -4.25
CA THR A 112 2.88 7.81 -4.30
C THR A 112 3.41 8.15 -2.92
N THR A 113 2.58 8.12 -1.90
CA THR A 113 2.95 8.46 -0.51
C THR A 113 3.18 7.24 0.37
N PHE A 114 2.90 6.04 -0.12
CA PHE A 114 3.08 4.80 0.63
C PHE A 114 4.56 4.49 0.87
N ARG A 115 4.92 4.21 2.13
CA ARG A 115 6.32 4.02 2.58
C ARG A 115 6.62 2.63 3.12
N GLY A 116 5.67 1.71 3.04
CA GLY A 116 5.86 0.32 3.46
C GLY A 116 6.37 -0.57 2.34
N ASP A 117 6.35 -1.88 2.57
CA ASP A 117 6.71 -2.87 1.57
C ASP A 117 5.49 -3.28 0.75
N VAL A 118 5.68 -3.44 -0.56
CA VAL A 118 4.61 -3.73 -1.52
C VAL A 118 4.87 -5.06 -2.22
N LEU A 119 3.85 -5.91 -2.28
CA LEU A 119 3.76 -7.02 -3.22
C LEU A 119 2.72 -6.69 -4.28
N LEU A 120 3.11 -6.69 -5.54
CA LEU A 120 2.20 -6.51 -6.68
C LEU A 120 2.21 -7.78 -7.53
N VAL A 121 1.05 -8.41 -7.68
CA VAL A 121 0.91 -9.66 -8.43
C VAL A 121 0.01 -9.43 -9.64
N GLU A 122 0.52 -9.80 -10.82
CA GLU A 122 -0.19 -9.79 -12.11
C GLU A 122 -0.61 -11.21 -12.49
N SER A 123 -1.77 -11.36 -13.13
CA SER A 123 -2.19 -12.56 -13.83
C SER A 123 -1.92 -12.35 -15.33
N GLU A 124 -1.18 -13.25 -15.98
CA GLU A 124 -0.70 -13.06 -17.36
C GLU A 124 -1.84 -12.91 -18.37
N HIS A 125 -2.92 -13.68 -18.23
CA HIS A 125 -4.07 -13.67 -19.12
C HIS A 125 -5.29 -12.98 -18.52
N ASP A 126 -5.06 -11.87 -17.80
CA ASP A 126 -6.15 -11.10 -17.19
C ASP A 126 -6.92 -10.28 -18.24
N SER A 127 -8.17 -10.64 -18.47
CA SER A 127 -9.07 -9.93 -19.40
C SER A 127 -9.74 -8.68 -18.82
N LEU A 128 -9.70 -8.50 -17.48
CA LEU A 128 -10.40 -7.43 -16.77
C LEU A 128 -9.47 -6.30 -16.32
N VAL A 129 -8.24 -6.65 -15.90
CA VAL A 129 -7.22 -5.72 -15.47
C VAL A 129 -6.01 -5.86 -16.40
N PRO A 130 -5.93 -5.05 -17.45
CA PRO A 130 -4.85 -5.15 -18.42
C PRO A 130 -3.51 -4.74 -17.79
N ARG A 131 -2.42 -5.24 -18.38
CA ARG A 131 -1.04 -4.96 -17.96
C ARG A 131 -0.75 -3.47 -17.78
N GLN A 132 -1.36 -2.59 -18.58
CA GLN A 132 -1.20 -1.14 -18.44
C GLN A 132 -1.63 -0.64 -17.05
N THR A 133 -2.72 -1.19 -16.49
CA THR A 133 -3.14 -0.88 -15.13
C THR A 133 -2.08 -1.27 -14.11
N ILE A 134 -1.48 -2.46 -14.24
CA ILE A 134 -0.38 -2.90 -13.36
C ILE A 134 0.83 -1.98 -13.48
N GLN A 135 1.19 -1.57 -14.71
CA GLN A 135 2.27 -0.61 -14.95
C GLN A 135 2.00 0.76 -14.32
N ASN A 136 0.74 1.23 -14.32
CA ASN A 136 0.36 2.47 -13.65
C ASN A 136 0.61 2.37 -12.13
N TYR A 137 0.21 1.26 -11.50
CA TYR A 137 0.52 1.00 -10.08
C TYR A 137 2.01 0.90 -9.80
N MET A 138 2.78 0.17 -10.62
CA MET A 138 4.23 0.05 -10.44
C MET A 138 4.92 1.41 -10.44
N LYS A 139 4.52 2.29 -11.38
CA LYS A 139 5.07 3.65 -11.49
C LYS A 139 4.64 4.57 -10.34
N ALA A 140 3.49 4.30 -9.71
CA ALA A 140 2.95 5.11 -8.64
C ALA A 140 3.65 4.88 -7.29
N PHE A 141 4.20 3.69 -7.02
CA PHE A 141 4.89 3.39 -5.75
C PHE A 141 6.29 4.00 -5.67
N THR A 142 6.38 5.33 -5.75
CA THR A 142 7.67 6.06 -5.81
C THR A 142 8.39 6.18 -4.47
N GLN A 143 7.67 6.03 -3.35
CA GLN A 143 8.21 6.13 -1.98
C GLN A 143 8.14 4.81 -1.20
N ALA A 144 7.73 3.72 -1.84
CA ALA A 144 7.69 2.41 -1.20
C ALA A 144 9.09 1.99 -0.73
N GLN A 145 9.18 1.39 0.46
CA GLN A 145 10.43 0.86 0.98
C GLN A 145 10.96 -0.28 0.10
N SER A 146 10.05 -1.13 -0.37
CA SER A 146 10.34 -2.14 -1.39
C SER A 146 9.12 -2.37 -2.28
N LEU A 147 9.35 -2.77 -3.53
CA LEU A 147 8.31 -3.20 -4.47
C LEU A 147 8.70 -4.54 -5.07
N THR A 148 8.02 -5.58 -4.64
CA THR A 148 8.15 -6.93 -5.21
C THR A 148 7.05 -7.12 -6.24
N TYR A 149 7.43 -7.27 -7.52
CA TYR A 149 6.51 -7.61 -8.59
C TYR A 149 6.64 -9.09 -8.96
N ARG A 150 5.49 -9.75 -9.14
CA ARG A 150 5.41 -11.13 -9.63
C ARG A 150 4.29 -11.26 -10.65
N MET A 151 4.48 -12.13 -11.63
CA MET A 151 3.45 -12.53 -12.59
C MET A 151 3.16 -14.02 -12.44
N ILE A 152 1.90 -14.42 -12.42
CA ILE A 152 1.48 -15.81 -12.45
C ILE A 152 1.21 -16.17 -13.89
N SER A 153 2.09 -17.01 -14.45
CA SER A 153 2.02 -17.38 -15.85
C SER A 153 0.76 -18.20 -16.16
N GLY A 154 0.11 -17.89 -17.27
CA GLY A 154 -1.11 -18.51 -17.73
C GLY A 154 -2.37 -18.10 -16.94
N ALA A 155 -2.23 -17.49 -15.78
CA ALA A 155 -3.37 -17.22 -14.88
C ALA A 155 -4.36 -16.21 -15.47
N ASP A 156 -5.64 -16.50 -15.25
CA ASP A 156 -6.75 -15.56 -15.50
C ASP A 156 -6.98 -14.60 -14.33
N HIS A 157 -7.96 -13.70 -14.48
CA HIS A 157 -8.32 -12.70 -13.46
C HIS A 157 -8.69 -13.31 -12.11
N VAL A 158 -9.42 -14.42 -12.10
CA VAL A 158 -9.97 -15.02 -10.89
C VAL A 158 -9.10 -16.15 -10.33
N VAL A 159 -7.98 -16.47 -10.99
CA VAL A 159 -7.13 -17.63 -10.71
C VAL A 159 -7.97 -18.90 -10.61
N SER A 160 -8.71 -19.19 -11.69
CA SER A 160 -9.70 -20.27 -11.72
C SER A 160 -9.09 -21.65 -11.48
N GLU A 161 -7.85 -21.89 -11.92
CA GLU A 161 -7.16 -23.15 -11.77
C GLU A 161 -6.51 -23.30 -10.40
N LYS A 162 -6.56 -24.52 -9.84
CA LYS A 162 -6.00 -24.83 -8.53
C LYS A 162 -4.49 -24.55 -8.45
N GLU A 163 -3.77 -24.79 -9.53
CA GLU A 163 -2.33 -24.54 -9.62
C GLU A 163 -2.01 -23.04 -9.45
N TRP A 164 -2.78 -22.16 -10.09
CA TRP A 164 -2.60 -20.71 -9.95
C TRP A 164 -2.97 -20.21 -8.56
N GLN A 165 -4.02 -20.79 -7.94
CA GLN A 165 -4.38 -20.51 -6.54
C GLN A 165 -3.27 -20.88 -5.58
N GLN A 166 -2.66 -22.07 -5.77
CA GLN A 166 -1.54 -22.53 -4.97
C GLN A 166 -0.31 -21.63 -5.18
N THR A 167 0.00 -21.27 -6.42
CA THR A 167 1.09 -20.36 -6.76
C THR A 167 0.91 -19.00 -6.09
N TYR A 168 -0.29 -18.42 -6.18
CA TYR A 168 -0.58 -17.14 -5.51
C TYR A 168 -0.44 -17.26 -4.00
N THR A 169 -0.99 -18.32 -3.41
CA THR A 169 -0.90 -18.55 -1.97
C THR A 169 0.56 -18.68 -1.51
N ALA A 170 1.35 -19.46 -2.23
CA ALA A 170 2.77 -19.65 -1.93
C ALA A 170 3.55 -18.34 -2.03
N LEU A 171 3.31 -17.55 -3.08
CA LEU A 171 3.91 -16.21 -3.24
C LEU A 171 3.58 -15.29 -2.07
N LEU A 172 2.30 -15.22 -1.71
CA LEU A 172 1.84 -14.34 -0.63
C LEU A 172 2.42 -14.76 0.72
N VAL A 173 2.36 -16.05 1.05
CA VAL A 173 2.89 -16.59 2.31
C VAL A 173 4.40 -16.39 2.41
N HIS A 174 5.13 -16.69 1.34
CA HIS A 174 6.58 -16.50 1.30
C HIS A 174 6.96 -15.03 1.53
N TRP A 175 6.35 -14.11 0.77
CA TRP A 175 6.59 -12.68 0.90
C TRP A 175 6.24 -12.16 2.29
N MET A 176 5.08 -12.53 2.83
CA MET A 176 4.68 -12.11 4.18
C MET A 176 5.64 -12.62 5.25
N THR A 177 6.11 -13.87 5.13
CA THR A 177 7.07 -14.46 6.06
C THR A 177 8.39 -13.68 6.04
N GLU A 178 8.90 -13.37 4.85
CA GLU A 178 10.11 -12.57 4.67
C GLU A 178 9.96 -11.17 5.31
N MET A 179 8.84 -10.50 5.05
CA MET A 179 8.56 -9.16 5.61
C MET A 179 8.49 -9.18 7.14
N VAL A 180 7.83 -10.18 7.73
CA VAL A 180 7.72 -10.31 9.18
C VAL A 180 9.07 -10.63 9.82
N LEU A 181 9.87 -11.51 9.23
CA LEU A 181 11.20 -11.86 9.72
C LEU A 181 12.15 -10.66 9.65
N SER A 182 12.17 -9.94 8.53
CA SER A 182 12.99 -8.73 8.35
C SER A 182 12.61 -7.64 9.37
N ALA A 183 11.31 -7.48 9.66
CA ALA A 183 10.83 -6.54 10.66
C ALA A 183 11.25 -6.90 12.10
N ARG A 184 11.40 -8.18 12.39
CA ARG A 184 11.89 -8.67 13.71
C ARG A 184 13.40 -8.56 13.82
N GLY A 185 14.15 -8.90 12.76
CA GLY A 185 15.61 -8.82 12.71
C GLY A 185 16.14 -7.39 12.86
N GLY A 186 15.47 -6.40 12.26
CA GLY A 186 15.82 -4.99 12.41
C GLY A 186 15.67 -4.43 13.82
N LYS A 187 14.91 -5.09 14.72
CA LYS A 187 14.79 -4.70 16.12
C LYS A 187 15.95 -5.19 16.98
N THR A 188 16.72 -6.18 16.54
CA THR A 188 17.87 -6.70 17.28
C THR A 188 19.17 -5.95 16.99
N GLY A 189 19.20 -5.12 15.93
CA GLY A 189 20.38 -4.34 15.55
C GLY A 189 20.45 -2.91 16.13
N THR A 190 19.40 -2.41 16.77
CA THR A 190 19.34 -1.02 17.27
C THR A 190 19.49 -0.90 18.80
N ALA A 191 19.83 -1.98 19.51
CA ALA A 191 20.06 -1.97 20.95
C ALA A 191 21.57 -1.93 21.32
N ALA A 192 22.43 -1.42 20.44
CA ALA A 192 23.85 -1.23 20.78
C ALA A 192 24.34 0.07 20.13
N GLN A 193 24.29 1.13 20.89
CA GLN A 193 25.22 2.26 21.09
C GLN A 193 24.45 3.57 21.30
N GLU A 194 24.09 3.81 22.56
CA GLU A 194 24.05 5.20 23.04
C GLU A 194 25.47 5.75 22.92
N PRO A 195 25.67 6.94 22.33
CA PRO A 195 26.97 7.60 22.37
C PRO A 195 27.27 7.94 23.82
N GLN A 196 28.32 7.32 24.39
CA GLN A 196 28.86 7.74 25.66
C GLN A 196 29.20 9.23 25.58
N ALA A 197 28.56 10.03 26.41
CA ALA A 197 28.88 11.44 26.59
C ALA A 197 30.38 11.57 26.92
N ARG A 198 31.15 12.21 26.07
CA ARG A 198 32.54 12.58 26.41
C ARG A 198 32.51 13.50 27.61
N PRO A 199 33.35 13.25 28.64
CA PRO A 199 33.46 14.15 29.79
C PRO A 199 33.93 15.52 29.32
N ALA A 200 33.26 16.57 29.80
CA ALA A 200 33.57 17.96 29.48
C ALA A 200 35.02 18.27 29.86
N GLN A 201 35.85 18.62 28.88
CA GLN A 201 37.18 19.20 29.14
C GLN A 201 37.01 20.56 29.80
N LYS A 202 37.56 20.69 31.01
CA LYS A 202 37.68 21.97 31.72
C LYS A 202 38.56 22.90 30.92
N ILE A 203 38.00 24.02 30.49
CA ILE A 203 38.74 25.15 29.93
C ILE A 203 39.47 25.85 31.06
N PRO A 204 40.79 26.10 30.98
CA PRO A 204 41.50 26.87 31.98
C PRO A 204 41.04 28.36 31.92
N ARG A 205 40.72 28.92 33.11
CA ARG A 205 40.47 30.34 33.25
C ARG A 205 41.80 31.09 33.22
N GLY A 206 41.87 32.11 32.38
CA GLY A 206 42.85 33.18 32.58
C GLY A 206 43.64 33.49 31.33
N VAL A 207 43.20 34.52 30.54
CA VAL A 207 44.01 35.61 30.03
C VAL A 207 43.05 36.76 29.73
N ALA A 208 43.36 37.94 30.26
CA ALA A 208 42.56 39.18 30.12
C ALA A 208 42.73 39.77 28.68
N PRO A 209 41.74 40.56 28.20
CA PRO A 209 41.87 41.21 26.88
C PRO A 209 42.73 42.43 26.95
N GLU A 210 43.80 42.48 26.17
CA GLU A 210 44.52 43.70 25.84
C GLU A 210 43.75 44.52 24.77
N GLN A 211 43.65 45.79 25.09
CA GLN A 211 43.06 46.85 24.25
C GLN A 211 43.89 47.06 23.00
N PHE A 212 43.27 47.07 21.84
CA PHE A 212 43.81 47.75 20.67
C PHE A 212 42.92 48.96 20.31
N LEU A 213 43.55 50.13 20.44
CA LEU A 213 43.05 51.41 19.98
C LEU A 213 43.30 51.53 18.45
N PRO A 214 42.47 52.28 17.70
CA PRO A 214 42.66 52.48 16.28
C PRO A 214 43.60 53.63 16.03
N GLY A 215 44.45 53.46 15.06
CA GLY A 215 45.36 54.50 14.56
C GLY A 215 45.44 54.52 13.04
N GLY A 216 45.15 55.70 12.46
CA GLY A 216 45.58 56.11 11.15
C GLY A 216 44.72 55.76 9.95
#